data_2da4a5d243b733ad58f4327ca9b3d1dd
#
_entry.id   2da4a5d243b733ad58f4327ca9b3d1dd
#
_cell.length_a   1.000
_cell.length_b   1.000
_cell.length_c   1.000
_cell.angle_alpha   90.00
_cell.angle_beta   90.00
_cell.angle_gamma   90.00
#
_symmetry.space_group_name_H-M   'P 1'
#
loop_
_entity.id
_entity.type
_entity.pdbx_description
1 polymer ?
#
loop_
_entity_poly.entity_id
_entity_poly.type
_entity_poly.pdbx_seq_one_letter_code
_entity_poly.pdbx_strand_id
1 'polypeptide(L)'
;LAQALHPALDAWAPLTPSAVAVELTGWAAPWWIAGGYGLELALGRSWRTHGDIDALVLRPSAGELHEALAGWELWVVDPPGELRFWPADEPLPDHVHDIWCRRPSSPAWELQLMVDEAGGGEWRSRRHGRVRAPVAALGRRSADGLPYLRPEIQLFYKAKGRRPKDEIDFAVVAPTLDDAARAWLDRALAVTHPDHPWRAALRGAGPA
;
A
#
# COMPACT_ATOMS: atom_id res chain seq x y z
N LEU A 1 20.06 -23.48 14.03
CA LEU A 1 18.75 -23.24 13.39
C LEU A 1 19.05 -22.96 11.93
N ALA A 2 18.58 -23.85 11.01
CA ALA A 2 18.68 -23.62 9.58
C ALA A 2 17.94 -22.30 9.27
N GLN A 3 18.60 -21.32 8.64
CA GLN A 3 17.92 -20.16 8.08
C GLN A 3 16.87 -20.68 7.11
N ALA A 4 15.61 -20.38 7.40
CA ALA A 4 14.54 -20.67 6.46
C ALA A 4 14.86 -19.94 5.15
N LEU A 5 15.02 -20.70 4.06
CA LEU A 5 15.28 -20.13 2.75
C LEU A 5 13.99 -19.44 2.28
N HIS A 6 14.04 -18.12 2.16
CA HIS A 6 12.91 -17.38 1.55
C HIS A 6 12.89 -17.60 0.03
N PRO A 7 11.74 -17.42 -0.65
CA PRO A 7 11.64 -17.39 -2.10
C PRO A 7 12.55 -16.33 -2.73
N ALA A 8 12.84 -16.46 -4.03
CA ALA A 8 13.46 -15.37 -4.77
C ALA A 8 12.63 -14.09 -4.65
N LEU A 9 13.27 -12.92 -4.65
CA LEU A 9 12.57 -11.64 -4.43
C LEU A 9 11.53 -11.31 -5.50
N ASP A 10 11.66 -11.89 -6.68
CA ASP A 10 10.75 -11.75 -7.82
C ASP A 10 9.74 -12.91 -7.95
N ALA A 11 9.79 -13.91 -7.05
CA ALA A 11 8.87 -15.04 -7.06
C ALA A 11 7.55 -14.66 -6.37
N TRP A 12 6.59 -14.18 -7.15
CA TRP A 12 5.27 -13.77 -6.68
C TRP A 12 4.15 -14.65 -7.24
N ALA A 13 3.21 -15.02 -6.36
CA ALA A 13 1.92 -15.61 -6.67
C ALA A 13 0.85 -14.84 -5.86
N PRO A 14 0.55 -13.59 -6.28
CA PRO A 14 -0.21 -12.67 -5.44
C PRO A 14 -1.64 -13.17 -5.21
N LEU A 15 -2.14 -12.95 -3.99
CA LEU A 15 -3.54 -13.12 -3.68
C LEU A 15 -4.41 -12.18 -4.52
N THR A 16 -5.69 -12.49 -4.64
CA THR A 16 -6.69 -11.53 -5.10
C THR A 16 -7.09 -10.58 -3.96
N PRO A 17 -7.62 -9.36 -4.26
CA PRO A 17 -8.14 -8.47 -3.22
C PRO A 17 -9.16 -9.13 -2.28
N SER A 18 -10.05 -9.98 -2.83
CA SER A 18 -11.03 -10.72 -2.04
C SER A 18 -10.36 -11.76 -1.12
N ALA A 19 -9.31 -12.43 -1.60
CA ALA A 19 -8.56 -13.37 -0.78
C ALA A 19 -7.84 -12.67 0.37
N VAL A 20 -7.25 -11.49 0.14
CA VAL A 20 -6.68 -10.66 1.23
C VAL A 20 -7.75 -10.31 2.27
N ALA A 21 -8.96 -9.96 1.84
CA ALA A 21 -10.05 -9.65 2.77
C ALA A 21 -10.47 -10.87 3.61
N VAL A 22 -10.40 -12.06 3.04
CA VAL A 22 -10.66 -13.32 3.80
C VAL A 22 -9.58 -13.55 4.84
N GLU A 23 -8.30 -13.41 4.47
CA GLU A 23 -7.18 -13.61 5.40
C GLU A 23 -7.20 -12.61 6.57
N LEU A 24 -7.59 -11.36 6.31
CA LEU A 24 -7.68 -10.31 7.33
C LEU A 24 -9.08 -10.23 7.99
N THR A 25 -9.95 -11.23 7.76
CA THR A 25 -11.26 -11.30 8.41
C THR A 25 -11.06 -11.48 9.91
N GLY A 26 -11.72 -10.62 10.71
CA GLY A 26 -11.61 -10.67 12.18
C GLY A 26 -10.49 -9.79 12.75
N TRP A 27 -9.56 -9.29 11.94
CA TRP A 27 -8.64 -8.26 12.39
C TRP A 27 -9.36 -6.91 12.47
N ALA A 28 -9.46 -6.36 13.68
CA ALA A 28 -10.26 -5.16 13.93
C ALA A 28 -9.56 -3.87 13.50
N ALA A 29 -8.24 -3.89 13.29
CA ALA A 29 -7.49 -2.71 12.89
C ALA A 29 -7.80 -2.32 11.43
N PRO A 30 -7.76 -1.02 11.10
CA PRO A 30 -8.03 -0.55 9.76
C PRO A 30 -6.91 -0.95 8.79
N TRP A 31 -7.30 -1.42 7.61
CA TRP A 31 -6.40 -1.74 6.50
C TRP A 31 -7.09 -1.45 5.15
N TRP A 32 -6.31 -1.31 4.09
CA TRP A 32 -6.81 -0.99 2.75
C TRP A 32 -5.97 -1.67 1.67
N ILE A 33 -6.63 -2.28 0.67
CA ILE A 33 -5.94 -2.69 -0.56
C ILE A 33 -5.29 -1.46 -1.17
N ALA A 34 -4.02 -1.57 -1.49
CA ALA A 34 -3.17 -0.53 -2.02
C ALA A 34 -2.63 -0.93 -3.41
N GLY A 35 -1.55 -0.29 -3.85
CA GLY A 35 -0.91 -0.64 -5.10
C GLY A 35 -1.79 -0.42 -6.33
N GLY A 36 -1.59 -1.25 -7.33
CA GLY A 36 -2.39 -1.22 -8.54
C GLY A 36 -3.81 -1.71 -8.34
N TYR A 37 -3.98 -2.77 -7.55
CA TYR A 37 -5.30 -3.31 -7.22
C TYR A 37 -6.18 -2.29 -6.48
N GLY A 38 -5.60 -1.47 -5.59
CA GLY A 38 -6.35 -0.40 -4.91
C GLY A 38 -6.92 0.63 -5.88
N LEU A 39 -6.17 0.98 -6.93
CA LEU A 39 -6.63 1.88 -7.98
C LEU A 39 -7.73 1.25 -8.85
N GLU A 40 -7.60 -0.03 -9.18
CA GLU A 40 -8.62 -0.75 -9.96
C GLU A 40 -9.93 -0.91 -9.18
N LEU A 41 -9.87 -1.20 -7.88
CA LEU A 41 -11.04 -1.21 -7.01
C LEU A 41 -11.75 0.16 -6.97
N ALA A 42 -10.98 1.25 -6.97
CA ALA A 42 -11.54 2.60 -6.99
C ALA A 42 -12.32 2.91 -8.28
N LEU A 43 -11.87 2.39 -9.42
CA LEU A 43 -12.48 2.63 -10.73
C LEU A 43 -13.45 1.52 -11.15
N GLY A 44 -13.51 0.42 -10.41
CA GLY A 44 -14.36 -0.73 -10.73
C GLY A 44 -13.98 -1.46 -12.03
N ARG A 45 -12.74 -1.31 -12.51
CA ARG A 45 -12.24 -1.96 -13.74
C ARG A 45 -10.73 -2.16 -13.69
N SER A 46 -10.27 -3.23 -14.33
CA SER A 46 -8.85 -3.49 -14.58
C SER A 46 -8.36 -2.87 -15.87
N TRP A 47 -7.07 -2.50 -15.93
CA TRP A 47 -6.41 -2.01 -17.14
C TRP A 47 -5.00 -2.56 -17.34
N ARG A 48 -4.47 -3.33 -16.39
CA ARG A 48 -3.18 -4.01 -16.53
C ARG A 48 -3.07 -5.22 -15.61
N THR A 49 -2.10 -6.06 -15.86
CA THR A 49 -1.74 -7.17 -14.98
C THR A 49 -0.93 -6.65 -13.78
N HIS A 50 -1.10 -7.28 -12.63
CA HIS A 50 -0.35 -7.02 -11.40
C HIS A 50 0.54 -8.21 -11.06
N GLY A 51 1.80 -7.94 -10.72
CA GLY A 51 2.76 -8.94 -10.28
C GLY A 51 2.81 -9.12 -8.76
N ASP A 52 2.19 -8.20 -8.03
CA ASP A 52 2.17 -8.12 -6.57
C ASP A 52 0.80 -7.65 -6.09
N ILE A 53 0.50 -7.87 -4.81
CA ILE A 53 -0.64 -7.24 -4.14
C ILE A 53 -0.18 -6.56 -2.86
N ASP A 54 -0.58 -5.30 -2.70
CA ASP A 54 -0.25 -4.48 -1.54
C ASP A 54 -1.48 -4.26 -0.66
N ALA A 55 -1.31 -4.30 0.66
CA ALA A 55 -2.28 -3.73 1.60
C ALA A 55 -1.58 -2.73 2.53
N LEU A 56 -2.19 -1.56 2.74
CA LEU A 56 -1.72 -0.59 3.73
C LEU A 56 -2.28 -0.95 5.09
N VAL A 57 -1.39 -0.99 6.09
CA VAL A 57 -1.68 -1.17 7.51
C VAL A 57 -1.04 -0.05 8.32
N LEU A 58 -1.47 0.14 9.55
CA LEU A 58 -0.94 1.19 10.42
C LEU A 58 -0.06 0.60 11.52
N ARG A 59 1.09 1.22 11.78
CA ARG A 59 2.09 0.76 12.75
C ARG A 59 1.55 0.45 14.15
N PRO A 60 0.62 1.23 14.74
CA PRO A 60 0.10 0.90 16.07
C PRO A 60 -0.50 -0.50 16.20
N SER A 61 -1.00 -1.07 15.10
CA SER A 61 -1.59 -2.42 15.08
C SER A 61 -0.69 -3.46 14.41
N ALA A 62 0.55 -3.10 14.04
CA ALA A 62 1.44 -4.04 13.33
C ALA A 62 1.80 -5.28 14.18
N GLY A 63 1.88 -5.13 15.52
CA GLY A 63 2.14 -6.26 16.41
C GLY A 63 1.05 -7.35 16.41
N GLU A 64 -0.17 -7.00 16.00
CA GLU A 64 -1.29 -7.94 15.90
C GLU A 64 -1.27 -8.78 14.61
N LEU A 65 -0.39 -8.45 13.65
CA LEU A 65 -0.34 -9.12 12.33
C LEU A 65 -0.02 -10.61 12.43
N HIS A 66 0.78 -11.04 13.40
CA HIS A 66 1.08 -12.45 13.62
C HIS A 66 -0.15 -13.27 14.07
N GLU A 67 -1.06 -12.64 14.79
CA GLU A 67 -2.33 -13.25 15.16
C GLU A 67 -3.31 -13.20 13.98
N ALA A 68 -3.43 -12.05 13.31
CA ALA A 68 -4.32 -11.86 12.17
C ALA A 68 -3.96 -12.78 10.99
N LEU A 69 -2.68 -13.05 10.77
CA LEU A 69 -2.15 -13.95 9.73
C LEU A 69 -1.57 -15.22 10.37
N ALA A 70 -2.31 -15.83 11.30
CA ALA A 70 -1.87 -17.05 11.96
C ALA A 70 -1.53 -18.16 10.95
N GLY A 71 -0.34 -18.75 11.09
CA GLY A 71 0.14 -19.76 10.17
C GLY A 71 0.85 -19.24 8.91
N TRP A 72 0.96 -17.93 8.76
CA TRP A 72 1.78 -17.30 7.71
C TRP A 72 3.21 -17.03 8.19
N GLU A 73 4.13 -16.95 7.26
CA GLU A 73 5.47 -16.42 7.48
C GLU A 73 5.49 -14.94 7.09
N LEU A 74 5.92 -14.08 8.02
CA LEU A 74 6.10 -12.66 7.84
C LEU A 74 7.58 -12.35 7.76
N TRP A 75 7.98 -11.61 6.73
CA TRP A 75 9.36 -11.25 6.44
C TRP A 75 9.48 -9.75 6.27
N VAL A 76 10.41 -9.12 6.95
CA VAL A 76 10.64 -7.68 6.87
C VAL A 76 11.81 -7.36 5.95
N VAL A 77 11.73 -6.22 5.26
CA VAL A 77 12.84 -5.69 4.47
C VAL A 77 13.81 -4.99 5.41
N ASP A 78 14.79 -5.73 5.94
CA ASP A 78 15.73 -5.27 6.96
C ASP A 78 17.04 -6.11 6.97
N PRO A 79 18.21 -5.53 6.58
CA PRO A 79 18.40 -4.15 6.11
C PRO A 79 17.78 -3.90 4.72
N PRO A 80 17.77 -2.64 4.23
CA PRO A 80 17.21 -2.32 2.91
C PRO A 80 17.78 -3.20 1.80
N GLY A 81 16.90 -3.90 1.08
CA GLY A 81 17.26 -4.81 -0.01
C GLY A 81 17.41 -6.28 0.41
N GLU A 82 17.33 -6.58 1.68
CA GLU A 82 17.37 -7.94 2.22
C GLU A 82 16.07 -8.29 2.94
N LEU A 83 15.68 -9.57 2.89
CA LEU A 83 14.52 -10.06 3.63
C LEU A 83 14.99 -10.84 4.85
N ARG A 84 14.44 -10.51 6.00
CA ARG A 84 14.64 -11.20 7.27
C ARG A 84 13.30 -11.72 7.79
N PHE A 85 13.28 -12.95 8.26
CA PHE A 85 12.12 -13.48 8.97
C PHE A 85 11.82 -12.61 10.21
N TRP A 86 10.57 -12.24 10.39
CA TRP A 86 10.12 -11.47 11.53
C TRP A 86 9.34 -12.38 12.48
N PRO A 87 9.90 -12.74 13.65
CA PRO A 87 9.23 -13.61 14.63
C PRO A 87 8.19 -12.83 15.44
N ALA A 88 7.18 -13.55 15.96
CA ALA A 88 6.04 -12.95 16.66
C ALA A 88 6.40 -12.28 18.01
N ASP A 89 7.52 -12.66 18.61
CA ASP A 89 8.01 -12.11 19.87
C ASP A 89 8.94 -10.90 19.69
N GLU A 90 9.20 -10.49 18.43
CA GLU A 90 10.00 -9.33 18.11
C GLU A 90 9.10 -8.13 17.74
N PRO A 91 9.26 -6.94 18.36
CA PRO A 91 8.55 -5.75 17.91
C PRO A 91 9.00 -5.36 16.50
N LEU A 92 8.05 -4.86 15.68
CA LEU A 92 8.40 -4.35 14.35
C LEU A 92 9.32 -3.14 14.46
N PRO A 93 10.55 -3.18 13.90
CA PRO A 93 11.48 -2.06 13.98
C PRO A 93 10.89 -0.78 13.34
N ASP A 94 11.14 0.39 13.94
CA ASP A 94 10.56 1.67 13.51
C ASP A 94 10.87 2.04 12.06
N HIS A 95 12.03 1.63 11.55
CA HIS A 95 12.46 1.91 10.18
C HIS A 95 11.90 0.94 9.14
N VAL A 96 11.25 -0.15 9.55
CA VAL A 96 10.64 -1.12 8.65
C VAL A 96 9.27 -0.62 8.19
N HIS A 97 9.06 -0.62 6.90
CA HIS A 97 7.82 -0.16 6.27
C HIS A 97 7.22 -1.16 5.29
N ASP A 98 7.87 -2.29 5.05
CA ASP A 98 7.43 -3.30 4.11
C ASP A 98 7.58 -4.69 4.75
N ILE A 99 6.48 -5.44 4.80
CA ILE A 99 6.42 -6.82 5.29
C ILE A 99 5.92 -7.68 4.15
N TRP A 100 6.67 -8.71 3.79
CA TRP A 100 6.30 -9.68 2.77
C TRP A 100 5.78 -10.94 3.43
N CYS A 101 4.64 -11.40 2.98
CA CYS A 101 3.92 -12.51 3.61
C CYS A 101 3.73 -13.66 2.64
N ARG A 102 3.91 -14.88 3.14
CA ARG A 102 3.61 -16.11 2.42
C ARG A 102 3.12 -17.20 3.36
N ARG A 103 2.44 -18.19 2.83
CA ARG A 103 2.23 -19.45 3.56
C ARG A 103 3.52 -20.28 3.55
N PRO A 104 3.81 -21.06 4.62
CA PRO A 104 5.04 -21.88 4.68
C PRO A 104 5.21 -22.85 3.51
N SER A 105 4.09 -23.34 2.95
CA SER A 105 4.08 -24.24 1.80
C SER A 105 4.20 -23.54 0.45
N SER A 106 4.08 -22.22 0.41
CA SER A 106 4.17 -21.45 -0.83
C SER A 106 5.62 -21.26 -1.28
N PRO A 107 5.97 -21.52 -2.53
CA PRO A 107 7.27 -21.22 -3.09
C PRO A 107 7.43 -19.74 -3.47
N ALA A 108 6.39 -18.92 -3.26
CA ALA A 108 6.31 -17.55 -3.74
C ALA A 108 5.71 -16.61 -2.66
N TRP A 109 5.93 -15.31 -2.82
CA TRP A 109 5.32 -14.26 -2.03
C TRP A 109 3.85 -14.10 -2.46
N GLU A 110 2.96 -13.91 -1.49
CA GLU A 110 1.52 -13.89 -1.73
C GLU A 110 0.87 -12.54 -1.39
N LEU A 111 1.45 -11.78 -0.45
CA LEU A 111 0.94 -10.49 0.01
C LEU A 111 2.09 -9.60 0.49
N GLN A 112 2.03 -8.31 0.17
CA GLN A 112 2.88 -7.29 0.78
C GLN A 112 2.03 -6.37 1.67
N LEU A 113 2.48 -6.17 2.91
CA LEU A 113 1.91 -5.21 3.83
C LEU A 113 2.81 -3.97 3.87
N MET A 114 2.25 -2.83 3.51
CA MET A 114 2.89 -1.52 3.60
C MET A 114 2.54 -0.91 4.96
N VAL A 115 3.53 -0.57 5.77
CA VAL A 115 3.32 -0.03 7.12
C VAL A 115 3.53 1.47 7.13
N ASP A 116 2.53 2.21 7.55
CA ASP A 116 2.58 3.66 7.73
C ASP A 116 2.34 4.07 9.18
N GLU A 117 2.75 5.29 9.51
CA GLU A 117 2.60 5.86 10.83
C GLU A 117 1.19 6.38 11.08
N ALA A 118 0.70 6.19 12.30
CA ALA A 118 -0.54 6.82 12.77
C ALA A 118 -0.48 7.10 14.27
N GLY A 119 -1.17 8.13 14.69
CA GLY A 119 -1.30 8.50 16.10
C GLY A 119 -2.37 9.56 16.30
N GLY A 120 -3.17 9.45 17.37
CA GLY A 120 -4.24 10.41 17.66
C GLY A 120 -5.31 10.51 16.57
N GLY A 121 -5.55 9.44 15.81
CA GLY A 121 -6.51 9.44 14.69
C GLY A 121 -5.99 10.07 13.40
N GLU A 122 -4.71 10.49 13.37
CA GLU A 122 -4.03 11.05 12.20
C GLU A 122 -3.03 10.05 11.63
N TRP A 123 -3.08 9.83 10.31
CA TRP A 123 -2.07 9.15 9.53
C TRP A 123 -0.99 10.15 9.09
N ARG A 124 0.26 9.69 9.10
CA ARG A 124 1.42 10.41 8.56
C ARG A 124 2.15 9.55 7.56
N SER A 125 2.41 10.14 6.40
CA SER A 125 3.14 9.42 5.36
C SER A 125 4.58 9.16 5.78
N ARG A 126 5.04 7.91 5.60
CA ARG A 126 6.46 7.53 5.70
C ARG A 126 7.37 8.29 4.73
N ARG A 127 6.81 8.90 3.67
CA ARG A 127 7.57 9.70 2.70
C ARG A 127 7.91 11.08 3.21
N HIS A 128 6.97 11.70 3.95
CA HIS A 128 7.17 13.04 4.49
C HIS A 128 6.13 13.36 5.58
N GLY A 129 6.58 13.66 6.80
CA GLY A 129 5.70 13.86 7.96
C GLY A 129 4.71 15.04 7.87
N ARG A 130 4.86 15.96 6.89
CA ARG A 130 3.87 17.01 6.60
C ARG A 130 2.71 16.53 5.72
N VAL A 131 2.84 15.37 5.06
CA VAL A 131 1.76 14.75 4.30
C VAL A 131 0.95 13.89 5.26
N ARG A 132 -0.25 14.35 5.59
CA ARG A 132 -1.11 13.80 6.64
C ARG A 132 -2.56 13.76 6.19
N ALA A 133 -3.33 12.91 6.83
CA ALA A 133 -4.79 12.86 6.71
C ALA A 133 -5.40 12.20 7.96
N PRO A 134 -6.68 12.45 8.28
CA PRO A 134 -7.40 11.63 9.25
C PRO A 134 -7.40 10.16 8.82
N VAL A 135 -7.15 9.24 9.74
CA VAL A 135 -7.19 7.79 9.44
C VAL A 135 -8.52 7.39 8.81
N ALA A 136 -9.64 7.93 9.30
CA ALA A 136 -10.97 7.69 8.76
C ALA A 136 -11.15 8.16 7.29
N ALA A 137 -10.24 9.01 6.79
CA ALA A 137 -10.29 9.53 5.42
C ALA A 137 -9.28 8.85 4.47
N LEU A 138 -8.56 7.81 4.89
CA LEU A 138 -7.54 7.16 4.06
C LEU A 138 -8.12 6.29 2.96
N GLY A 139 -9.26 5.68 3.20
CA GLY A 139 -9.82 4.71 2.28
C GLY A 139 -11.29 4.91 1.98
N ARG A 140 -11.74 4.12 1.03
CA ARG A 140 -13.13 3.92 0.65
C ARG A 140 -13.42 2.42 0.54
N ARG A 141 -14.66 2.06 0.20
CA ARG A 141 -15.04 0.68 -0.12
C ARG A 141 -15.46 0.59 -1.58
N SER A 142 -15.07 -0.52 -2.23
CA SER A 142 -15.55 -0.87 -3.57
C SER A 142 -17.03 -1.26 -3.54
N ALA A 143 -17.63 -1.48 -4.70
CA ALA A 143 -18.99 -1.99 -4.81
C ALA A 143 -19.18 -3.31 -4.06
N ASP A 144 -18.16 -4.16 -4.02
CA ASP A 144 -18.14 -5.45 -3.30
C ASP A 144 -17.75 -5.31 -1.82
N GLY A 145 -17.65 -4.07 -1.31
CA GLY A 145 -17.34 -3.80 0.09
C GLY A 145 -15.86 -3.91 0.48
N LEU A 146 -14.94 -4.16 -0.47
CA LEU A 146 -13.51 -4.27 -0.20
C LEU A 146 -12.91 -2.91 0.15
N PRO A 147 -12.16 -2.77 1.26
CA PRO A 147 -11.51 -1.53 1.61
C PRO A 147 -10.33 -1.27 0.67
N TYR A 148 -10.23 -0.06 0.13
CA TYR A 148 -9.09 0.34 -0.69
C TYR A 148 -8.59 1.74 -0.32
N LEU A 149 -7.29 1.96 -0.49
CA LEU A 149 -6.64 3.25 -0.27
C LEU A 149 -7.12 4.26 -1.33
N ARG A 150 -7.45 5.48 -0.91
CA ARG A 150 -7.91 6.52 -1.83
C ARG A 150 -6.91 6.76 -2.96
N PRO A 151 -7.41 6.94 -4.20
CA PRO A 151 -6.56 7.01 -5.40
C PRO A 151 -5.48 8.08 -5.34
N GLU A 152 -5.78 9.27 -4.83
CA GLU A 152 -4.81 10.35 -4.71
C GLU A 152 -3.65 10.01 -3.75
N ILE A 153 -3.93 9.26 -2.67
CA ILE A 153 -2.91 8.80 -1.73
C ILE A 153 -2.06 7.71 -2.41
N GLN A 154 -2.69 6.80 -3.13
CA GLN A 154 -1.97 5.77 -3.86
C GLN A 154 -1.09 6.35 -4.98
N LEU A 155 -1.57 7.34 -5.74
CA LEU A 155 -0.78 8.04 -6.74
C LEU A 155 0.39 8.81 -6.09
N PHE A 156 0.19 9.39 -4.92
CA PHE A 156 1.28 10.02 -4.18
C PHE A 156 2.43 9.03 -3.89
N TYR A 157 2.14 7.78 -3.50
CA TYR A 157 3.17 6.76 -3.31
C TYR A 157 3.87 6.36 -4.62
N LYS A 158 3.13 6.30 -5.73
CA LYS A 158 3.65 5.96 -7.07
C LYS A 158 4.53 7.05 -7.67
N ALA A 159 4.32 8.30 -7.30
CA ALA A 159 5.07 9.44 -7.82
C ALA A 159 6.60 9.34 -7.57
N LYS A 160 7.05 8.66 -6.52
CA LYS A 160 8.48 8.52 -6.20
C LYS A 160 9.28 7.83 -7.30
N GLY A 161 8.75 6.77 -7.89
CA GLY A 161 9.52 5.89 -8.78
C GLY A 161 9.35 6.19 -10.26
N ARG A 162 8.22 6.77 -10.65
CA ARG A 162 7.86 7.05 -12.05
C ARG A 162 8.12 5.88 -13.01
N ARG A 163 7.88 4.66 -12.56
CA ARG A 163 8.01 3.48 -13.42
C ARG A 163 6.97 3.56 -14.54
N PRO A 164 7.18 2.94 -15.71
CA PRO A 164 6.17 2.93 -16.78
C PRO A 164 4.77 2.56 -16.30
N LYS A 165 4.66 1.57 -15.40
CA LYS A 165 3.37 1.18 -14.80
C LYS A 165 2.74 2.31 -13.96
N ASP A 166 3.54 3.15 -13.30
CA ASP A 166 3.05 4.25 -12.47
C ASP A 166 2.53 5.42 -13.33
N GLU A 167 3.17 5.68 -14.49
CA GLU A 167 2.70 6.67 -15.46
C GLU A 167 1.38 6.23 -16.11
N ILE A 168 1.23 4.93 -16.43
CA ILE A 168 -0.05 4.37 -16.92
C ILE A 168 -1.14 4.55 -15.85
N ASP A 169 -0.86 4.19 -14.60
CA ASP A 169 -1.80 4.32 -13.51
C ASP A 169 -2.22 5.79 -13.30
N PHE A 170 -1.28 6.73 -13.37
CA PHE A 170 -1.58 8.16 -13.29
C PHE A 170 -2.47 8.61 -14.45
N ALA A 171 -2.13 8.26 -15.69
CA ALA A 171 -2.89 8.67 -16.87
C ALA A 171 -4.34 8.15 -16.85
N VAL A 172 -4.58 6.96 -16.29
CA VAL A 172 -5.92 6.38 -16.16
C VAL A 172 -6.71 7.00 -15.00
N VAL A 173 -6.05 7.23 -13.86
CA VAL A 173 -6.74 7.58 -12.61
C VAL A 173 -6.87 9.10 -12.42
N ALA A 174 -5.87 9.90 -12.79
CA ALA A 174 -5.90 11.34 -12.54
C ALA A 174 -7.12 12.06 -13.16
N PRO A 175 -7.62 11.71 -14.36
CA PRO A 175 -8.83 12.32 -14.91
C PRO A 175 -10.09 12.05 -14.07
N THR A 176 -10.11 10.99 -13.25
CA THR A 176 -11.28 10.61 -12.45
C THR A 176 -11.29 11.21 -11.04
N LEU A 177 -10.20 11.85 -10.64
CA LEU A 177 -10.11 12.51 -9.35
C LEU A 177 -11.02 13.75 -9.32
N ASP A 178 -11.74 13.92 -8.22
CA ASP A 178 -12.42 15.18 -7.93
C ASP A 178 -11.42 16.31 -7.60
N ASP A 179 -11.89 17.54 -7.57
CA ASP A 179 -11.05 18.72 -7.33
C ASP A 179 -10.33 18.67 -5.98
N ALA A 180 -10.97 18.12 -4.93
CA ALA A 180 -10.38 18.01 -3.61
C ALA A 180 -9.22 17.00 -3.60
N ALA A 181 -9.39 15.85 -4.27
CA ALA A 181 -8.35 14.82 -4.42
C ALA A 181 -7.18 15.31 -5.28
N ARG A 182 -7.47 16.01 -6.40
CA ARG A 182 -6.43 16.65 -7.23
C ARG A 182 -5.62 17.66 -6.45
N ALA A 183 -6.29 18.56 -5.73
CA ALA A 183 -5.65 19.58 -4.93
C ALA A 183 -4.83 18.96 -3.79
N TRP A 184 -5.32 17.89 -3.16
CA TRP A 184 -4.57 17.16 -2.14
C TRP A 184 -3.28 16.57 -2.71
N LEU A 185 -3.38 15.87 -3.86
CA LEU A 185 -2.23 15.25 -4.52
C LEU A 185 -1.19 16.31 -4.96
N ASP A 186 -1.62 17.43 -5.58
CA ASP A 186 -0.69 18.51 -5.96
C ASP A 186 0.03 19.08 -4.74
N ARG A 187 -0.69 19.34 -3.62
CA ARG A 187 -0.07 19.82 -2.38
C ARG A 187 0.92 18.80 -1.80
N ALA A 188 0.58 17.51 -1.78
CA ALA A 188 1.46 16.47 -1.29
C ALA A 188 2.74 16.36 -2.14
N LEU A 189 2.61 16.44 -3.46
CA LEU A 189 3.74 16.47 -4.39
C LEU A 189 4.55 17.76 -4.25
N ALA A 190 3.91 18.91 -4.03
CA ALA A 190 4.62 20.18 -3.82
C ALA A 190 5.61 20.12 -2.64
N VAL A 191 5.27 19.34 -1.63
CA VAL A 191 6.10 19.17 -0.43
C VAL A 191 7.23 18.17 -0.64
N THR A 192 7.00 17.12 -1.44
CA THR A 192 7.92 15.98 -1.56
C THR A 192 8.70 15.95 -2.86
N HIS A 193 8.10 16.41 -3.94
CA HIS A 193 8.65 16.42 -5.31
C HIS A 193 8.16 17.68 -6.02
N PRO A 194 8.70 18.88 -5.69
CA PRO A 194 8.17 20.16 -6.18
C PRO A 194 8.15 20.29 -7.71
N ASP A 195 9.09 19.64 -8.39
CA ASP A 195 9.23 19.68 -9.86
C ASP A 195 8.57 18.46 -10.55
N HIS A 196 7.73 17.68 -9.83
CA HIS A 196 7.10 16.51 -10.41
C HIS A 196 6.16 16.87 -11.56
N PRO A 197 6.30 16.25 -12.77
CA PRO A 197 5.51 16.63 -13.95
C PRO A 197 4.00 16.43 -13.77
N TRP A 198 3.56 15.47 -12.91
CA TRP A 198 2.15 15.29 -12.62
C TRP A 198 1.49 16.54 -12.03
N ARG A 199 2.24 17.40 -11.35
CA ARG A 199 1.71 18.65 -10.78
C ARG A 199 1.17 19.60 -11.85
N ALA A 200 1.83 19.69 -13.00
CA ALA A 200 1.34 20.49 -14.12
C ALA A 200 0.03 19.92 -14.68
N ALA A 201 -0.04 18.58 -14.84
CA ALA A 201 -1.24 17.89 -15.30
C ALA A 201 -2.41 18.04 -14.31
N LEU A 202 -2.17 17.95 -13.01
CA LEU A 202 -3.19 18.11 -11.96
C LEU A 202 -3.79 19.52 -11.93
N ARG A 203 -3.01 20.57 -12.26
CA ARG A 203 -3.43 21.97 -12.27
C ARG A 203 -4.03 22.40 -13.60
N GLY A 204 -3.65 21.75 -14.70
CA GLY A 204 -4.12 22.07 -16.06
C GLY A 204 -5.44 21.42 -16.44
N ALA A 205 -5.91 20.43 -15.68
CA ALA A 205 -7.20 19.80 -15.88
C ALA A 205 -8.29 20.64 -15.17
N GLY A 206 -8.56 21.86 -15.70
CA GLY A 206 -9.81 22.57 -15.41
C GLY A 206 -11.01 21.78 -15.95
N PRO A 207 -12.25 22.05 -15.47
CA PRO A 207 -13.43 21.30 -15.89
C PRO A 207 -13.61 21.36 -17.40
N ALA A 208 -13.76 20.18 -18.01
CA ALA A 208 -14.26 20.08 -19.38
C ALA A 208 -15.76 20.33 -19.38
#